data_6f55503bc078be00ad0cc5a62fd3fae4
#
_entry.id   6f55503bc078be00ad0cc5a62fd3fae4
#
_cell.length_a   1.000
_cell.length_b   1.000
_cell.length_c   1.000
_cell.angle_alpha   90.00
_cell.angle_beta   90.00
_cell.angle_gamma   90.00
#
_symmetry.space_group_name_H-M   'P 1'
#
loop_
_entity.id
_entity.type
_entity.pdbx_description
1 polymer ?
#
loop_
_entity_poly.entity_id
_entity_poly.type
_entity_poly.pdbx_seq_one_letter_code
_entity_poly.pdbx_strand_id
1 'polypeptide(L)'
;MTRPSPERRSAYPYLRAIPTRWMDNDVYGHVNNVTYYSYFDTVVNGYLIEQGALDIASSAVIGLVVETQCNYFKPLAFPDTVTAGLRVAHRGTSSVRYEICIFRGDDESASAQGHFVHVYVDRASGKPVALPLPLQQALALLAPR
;
A
#
# COMPACT_ATOMS: atom_id res chain seq x y z
N MET A 1 18.07 -16.39 9.35
CA MET A 1 16.96 -15.42 9.28
C MET A 1 15.70 -16.11 8.80
N THR A 2 14.62 -15.95 9.52
CA THR A 2 13.36 -16.59 9.19
C THR A 2 12.61 -15.76 8.14
N ARG A 3 12.21 -16.41 7.05
CA ARG A 3 11.38 -15.77 6.04
C ARG A 3 9.95 -15.62 6.58
N PRO A 4 9.30 -14.47 6.39
CA PRO A 4 7.91 -14.33 6.82
C PRO A 4 6.99 -15.31 6.09
N SER A 5 5.94 -15.75 6.77
CA SER A 5 4.91 -16.59 6.17
C SER A 5 3.89 -15.72 5.45
N PRO A 6 3.27 -16.24 4.36
CA PRO A 6 2.21 -15.50 3.68
C PRO A 6 1.04 -15.21 4.62
N GLU A 7 0.61 -13.95 4.65
CA GLU A 7 -0.54 -13.54 5.44
C GLU A 7 -1.85 -13.90 4.74
N ARG A 8 -2.92 -13.87 5.49
CA ARG A 8 -4.24 -14.19 4.99
C ARG A 8 -5.06 -12.92 4.76
N ARG A 9 -6.00 -13.01 3.83
CA ARG A 9 -6.90 -11.92 3.45
C ARG A 9 -7.63 -11.31 4.66
N SER A 10 -8.04 -12.14 5.61
CA SER A 10 -8.79 -11.67 6.79
C SER A 10 -7.99 -10.77 7.73
N ALA A 11 -6.66 -10.71 7.58
CA ALA A 11 -5.80 -9.87 8.41
C ALA A 11 -5.81 -8.40 8.01
N TYR A 12 -6.50 -8.05 6.90
CA TYR A 12 -6.48 -6.70 6.36
C TYR A 12 -7.87 -6.09 6.38
N PRO A 13 -8.05 -4.91 7.02
CA PRO A 13 -9.37 -4.26 7.12
C PRO A 13 -9.85 -3.63 5.83
N TYR A 14 -8.98 -3.36 4.88
CA TYR A 14 -9.33 -2.75 3.61
C TYR A 14 -8.75 -3.58 2.46
N LEU A 15 -9.59 -3.84 1.46
CA LEU A 15 -9.21 -4.58 0.26
C LEU A 15 -9.62 -3.77 -0.97
N ARG A 16 -8.74 -3.71 -1.96
CA ARG A 16 -8.99 -2.98 -3.20
C ARG A 16 -8.59 -3.84 -4.40
N ALA A 17 -9.50 -3.98 -5.36
CA ALA A 17 -9.20 -4.67 -6.62
C ALA A 17 -8.37 -3.75 -7.53
N ILE A 18 -7.31 -4.29 -8.11
CA ILE A 18 -6.44 -3.58 -9.04
C ILE A 18 -6.22 -4.49 -10.26
N PRO A 19 -6.75 -4.14 -11.44
CA PRO A 19 -6.48 -4.91 -12.65
C PRO A 19 -4.99 -4.83 -13.00
N THR A 20 -4.40 -5.96 -13.38
CA THR A 20 -3.04 -5.93 -13.97
C THR A 20 -3.12 -5.39 -15.39
N ARG A 21 -1.99 -4.85 -15.87
CA ARG A 21 -1.88 -4.31 -17.22
C ARG A 21 -0.93 -5.17 -18.03
N TRP A 22 -1.10 -5.15 -19.35
CA TRP A 22 -0.18 -5.81 -20.28
C TRP A 22 1.29 -5.46 -19.96
N MET A 23 1.56 -4.17 -19.69
CA MET A 23 2.91 -3.67 -19.42
C MET A 23 3.46 -4.06 -18.03
N ASP A 24 2.65 -4.65 -17.16
CA ASP A 24 3.11 -5.05 -15.82
C ASP A 24 3.99 -6.30 -15.88
N ASN A 25 3.82 -7.16 -16.90
CA ASN A 25 4.67 -8.32 -17.07
C ASN A 25 6.05 -7.94 -17.61
N ASP A 26 7.06 -8.66 -17.14
CA ASP A 26 8.40 -8.60 -17.72
C ASP A 26 8.58 -9.71 -18.77
N VAL A 27 9.82 -9.86 -19.26
CA VAL A 27 10.13 -10.84 -20.30
C VAL A 27 9.96 -12.29 -19.84
N TYR A 28 9.88 -12.54 -18.53
CA TYR A 28 9.65 -13.87 -17.99
C TYR A 28 8.16 -14.23 -17.91
N GLY A 29 7.28 -13.30 -18.26
CA GLY A 29 5.84 -13.54 -18.29
C GLY A 29 5.13 -13.39 -16.95
N HIS A 30 5.78 -12.80 -15.98
CA HIS A 30 5.20 -12.50 -14.67
C HIS A 30 5.27 -11.02 -14.38
N VAL A 31 4.38 -10.53 -13.50
CA VAL A 31 4.44 -9.14 -13.05
C VAL A 31 5.83 -8.85 -12.50
N ASN A 32 6.46 -7.81 -13.03
CA ASN A 32 7.79 -7.40 -12.61
C ASN A 32 7.79 -7.04 -11.12
N ASN A 33 8.82 -7.46 -10.39
CA ASN A 33 8.91 -7.21 -8.95
C ASN A 33 8.78 -5.73 -8.59
N VAL A 34 9.28 -4.83 -9.42
CA VAL A 34 9.17 -3.38 -9.21
C VAL A 34 7.73 -2.90 -9.29
N THR A 35 6.90 -3.51 -10.13
CA THR A 35 5.51 -3.13 -10.33
C THR A 35 4.66 -3.31 -9.07
N TYR A 36 5.04 -4.21 -8.17
CA TYR A 36 4.33 -4.40 -6.90
C TYR A 36 4.29 -3.10 -6.08
N TYR A 37 5.35 -2.29 -6.13
CA TYR A 37 5.36 -1.00 -5.44
C TYR A 37 4.38 0.00 -6.06
N SER A 38 4.09 -0.12 -7.34
CA SER A 38 3.01 0.63 -7.99
C SER A 38 1.64 0.23 -7.42
N TYR A 39 1.42 -1.05 -7.16
CA TYR A 39 0.19 -1.51 -6.50
C TYR A 39 0.09 -0.99 -5.07
N PHE A 40 1.22 -0.91 -4.36
CA PHE A 40 1.28 -0.32 -3.02
C PHE A 40 0.84 1.14 -3.05
N ASP A 41 1.36 1.93 -3.99
CA ASP A 41 0.94 3.32 -4.18
C ASP A 41 -0.55 3.43 -4.45
N THR A 42 -1.06 2.57 -5.31
CA THR A 42 -2.47 2.60 -5.72
C THR A 42 -3.41 2.33 -4.56
N VAL A 43 -3.11 1.32 -3.74
CA VAL A 43 -4.01 0.97 -2.62
C VAL A 43 -3.95 2.03 -1.53
N VAL A 44 -2.77 2.53 -1.19
CA VAL A 44 -2.63 3.55 -0.14
C VAL A 44 -3.29 4.86 -0.58
N ASN A 45 -2.91 5.38 -1.73
CA ASN A 45 -3.40 6.68 -2.18
C ASN A 45 -4.87 6.62 -2.61
N GLY A 46 -5.29 5.51 -3.22
CA GLY A 46 -6.70 5.30 -3.54
C GLY A 46 -7.58 5.31 -2.30
N TYR A 47 -7.15 4.66 -1.25
CA TYR A 47 -7.85 4.68 0.03
C TYR A 47 -7.94 6.09 0.62
N LEU A 48 -6.82 6.82 0.65
CA LEU A 48 -6.79 8.16 1.23
C LEU A 48 -7.67 9.14 0.44
N ILE A 49 -7.71 9.00 -0.88
CA ILE A 49 -8.58 9.81 -1.73
C ILE A 49 -10.05 9.49 -1.44
N GLU A 50 -10.41 8.22 -1.34
CA GLU A 50 -11.79 7.80 -1.01
C GLU A 50 -12.25 8.34 0.34
N GLN A 51 -11.35 8.40 1.32
CA GLN A 51 -11.64 8.90 2.66
C GLN A 51 -11.63 10.42 2.77
N GLY A 52 -11.35 11.13 1.67
CA GLY A 52 -11.24 12.59 1.68
C GLY A 52 -10.01 13.13 2.41
N ALA A 53 -9.01 12.26 2.66
CA ALA A 53 -7.78 12.63 3.35
C ALA A 53 -6.67 13.10 2.41
N LEU A 54 -6.83 12.90 1.13
CA LEU A 54 -5.87 13.31 0.11
C LEU A 54 -6.57 13.84 -1.13
N ASP A 55 -6.19 15.04 -1.56
CA ASP A 55 -6.48 15.58 -2.88
C ASP A 55 -5.12 15.82 -3.55
N ILE A 56 -4.85 15.12 -4.63
CA ILE A 56 -3.53 15.15 -5.28
C ILE A 56 -3.12 16.56 -5.67
N ALA A 57 -4.08 17.36 -6.14
CA ALA A 57 -3.80 18.71 -6.64
C ALA A 57 -3.69 19.76 -5.54
N SER A 58 -4.44 19.61 -4.44
CA SER A 58 -4.64 20.71 -3.49
C SER A 58 -4.21 20.44 -2.05
N SER A 59 -3.95 19.19 -1.65
CA SER A 59 -3.54 18.91 -0.27
C SER A 59 -2.24 19.64 0.07
N ALA A 60 -2.26 20.35 1.19
CA ALA A 60 -1.08 21.08 1.68
C ALA A 60 -0.05 20.14 2.30
N VAL A 61 -0.49 18.95 2.74
CA VAL A 61 0.36 17.92 3.33
C VAL A 61 0.31 16.69 2.45
N ILE A 62 1.48 16.17 2.12
CA ILE A 62 1.63 14.98 1.27
C ILE A 62 2.56 13.98 1.93
N GLY A 63 2.38 12.69 1.60
CA GLY A 63 3.24 11.62 2.08
C GLY A 63 4.38 11.34 1.10
N LEU A 64 5.60 11.25 1.62
CA LEU A 64 6.77 10.84 0.85
C LEU A 64 7.22 9.48 1.34
N VAL A 65 7.48 8.56 0.42
CA VAL A 65 7.99 7.22 0.75
C VAL A 65 9.45 7.34 1.17
N VAL A 66 9.77 6.88 2.36
CA VAL A 66 11.16 6.88 2.88
C VAL A 66 11.71 5.46 3.03
N GLU A 67 10.85 4.45 3.03
CA GLU A 67 11.26 3.05 3.10
C GLU A 67 10.18 2.19 2.48
N THR A 68 10.58 1.17 1.75
CA THR A 68 9.67 0.16 1.22
C THR A 68 10.36 -1.19 1.17
N GLN A 69 9.56 -2.26 1.33
CA GLN A 69 10.07 -3.63 1.30
C GLN A 69 8.94 -4.55 0.87
N CYS A 70 9.28 -5.61 0.15
CA CYS A 70 8.32 -6.60 -0.30
C CYS A 70 8.94 -8.00 -0.28
N ASN A 71 8.18 -8.96 0.24
CA ASN A 71 8.50 -10.38 0.13
C ASN A 71 7.56 -11.01 -0.88
N TYR A 72 8.10 -11.87 -1.73
CA TYR A 72 7.36 -12.48 -2.85
C TYR A 72 7.23 -13.98 -2.59
N PHE A 73 6.01 -14.51 -2.70
CA PHE A 73 5.71 -15.93 -2.41
C PHE A 73 5.23 -16.70 -3.64
N LYS A 74 4.37 -16.07 -4.45
CA LYS A 74 3.78 -16.67 -5.64
C LYS A 74 3.76 -15.65 -6.77
N PRO A 75 4.00 -16.06 -8.04
CA PRO A 75 3.98 -15.12 -9.15
C PRO A 75 2.55 -14.64 -9.47
N LEU A 76 2.49 -13.45 -10.05
CA LEU A 76 1.31 -12.90 -10.69
C LEU A 76 1.61 -12.66 -12.15
N ALA A 77 0.58 -12.67 -13.00
CA ALA A 77 0.73 -12.38 -14.42
C ALA A 77 -0.53 -11.70 -14.95
N PHE A 78 -0.37 -10.73 -15.86
CA PHE A 78 -1.49 -10.22 -16.61
C PHE A 78 -2.15 -11.42 -17.37
N PRO A 79 -3.46 -11.60 -17.38
CA PRO A 79 -4.52 -10.66 -16.98
C PRO A 79 -5.12 -10.90 -15.57
N ASP A 80 -4.38 -11.40 -14.64
CA ASP A 80 -4.88 -11.56 -13.28
C ASP A 80 -5.43 -10.24 -12.73
N THR A 81 -6.43 -10.32 -11.87
CA THR A 81 -6.83 -9.18 -11.05
C THR A 81 -6.14 -9.31 -9.70
N VAL A 82 -5.49 -8.25 -9.26
CA VAL A 82 -4.87 -8.17 -7.94
C VAL A 82 -5.91 -7.69 -6.94
N THR A 83 -5.94 -8.28 -5.76
CA THR A 83 -6.59 -7.67 -4.60
C THR A 83 -5.49 -7.20 -3.65
N ALA A 84 -5.45 -5.90 -3.37
CA ALA A 84 -4.48 -5.34 -2.44
C ALA A 84 -5.14 -5.09 -1.08
N GLY A 85 -4.57 -5.68 -0.03
CA GLY A 85 -4.98 -5.46 1.35
C GLY A 85 -4.13 -4.38 1.98
N LEU A 86 -4.74 -3.55 2.82
CA LEU A 86 -4.10 -2.42 3.48
C LEU A 86 -4.45 -2.38 4.95
N ARG A 87 -3.43 -2.17 5.77
CA ARG A 87 -3.59 -1.88 7.20
C ARG A 87 -2.46 -0.95 7.66
N VAL A 88 -2.67 -0.26 8.78
CA VAL A 88 -1.65 0.58 9.41
C VAL A 88 -1.01 -0.21 10.55
N ALA A 89 0.30 -0.41 10.48
CA ALA A 89 1.04 -1.11 11.53
C ALA A 89 1.48 -0.15 12.65
N HIS A 90 1.81 1.09 12.29
CA HIS A 90 2.30 2.06 13.25
C HIS A 90 2.08 3.49 12.75
N ARG A 91 1.75 4.39 13.68
CA ARG A 91 1.61 5.82 13.46
C ARG A 91 2.53 6.57 14.40
N GLY A 92 3.43 7.41 13.83
CA GLY A 92 4.20 8.37 14.60
C GLY A 92 3.54 9.76 14.54
N THR A 93 4.29 10.79 14.89
CA THR A 93 3.80 12.17 14.82
C THR A 93 3.62 12.63 13.37
N SER A 94 4.58 12.32 12.50
CA SER A 94 4.57 12.68 11.08
C SER A 94 4.76 11.49 10.15
N SER A 95 4.89 10.28 10.69
CA SER A 95 5.15 9.08 9.89
C SER A 95 4.05 8.04 10.06
N VAL A 96 3.89 7.21 9.03
CA VAL A 96 2.95 6.08 9.02
C VAL A 96 3.65 4.90 8.41
N ARG A 97 3.58 3.74 9.07
CA ARG A 97 3.97 2.46 8.48
C ARG A 97 2.70 1.75 8.01
N TYR A 98 2.55 1.69 6.70
CA TYR A 98 1.49 0.91 6.06
C TYR A 98 1.99 -0.50 5.80
N GLU A 99 1.15 -1.49 6.03
CA GLU A 99 1.40 -2.85 5.58
C GLU A 99 0.44 -3.20 4.45
N ILE A 100 0.97 -3.76 3.38
CA ILE A 100 0.22 -4.07 2.17
C ILE A 100 0.42 -5.54 1.81
N CYS A 101 -0.67 -6.17 1.40
CA CYS A 101 -0.66 -7.55 0.98
C CYS A 101 -1.27 -7.66 -0.39
N ILE A 102 -0.62 -8.39 -1.28
CA ILE A 102 -1.07 -8.58 -2.65
C ILE A 102 -1.59 -10.01 -2.80
N PHE A 103 -2.86 -10.14 -3.17
CA PHE A 103 -3.51 -11.42 -3.41
C PHE A 103 -3.84 -11.55 -4.89
N ARG A 104 -3.69 -12.75 -5.43
CA ARG A 104 -4.16 -13.05 -6.78
C ARG A 104 -5.65 -13.31 -6.71
N GLY A 105 -6.44 -12.40 -7.30
CA GLY A 105 -7.90 -12.56 -7.33
C GLY A 105 -8.49 -12.82 -5.95
N ASP A 106 -9.12 -13.97 -5.78
CA ASP A 106 -9.80 -14.37 -4.55
C ASP A 106 -8.94 -15.24 -3.62
N ASP A 107 -7.66 -15.41 -3.92
CA ASP A 107 -6.77 -16.23 -3.09
C ASP A 107 -6.81 -15.78 -1.63
N GLU A 108 -6.82 -16.74 -0.70
CA GLU A 108 -6.84 -16.47 0.73
C GLU A 108 -5.48 -16.13 1.29
N SER A 109 -4.40 -16.58 0.64
CA SER A 109 -3.04 -16.32 1.10
C SER A 109 -2.29 -15.40 0.15
N ALA A 110 -1.34 -14.66 0.68
CA ALA A 110 -0.59 -13.64 -0.05
C ALA A 110 0.24 -14.20 -1.19
N SER A 111 0.20 -13.54 -2.34
CA SER A 111 1.21 -13.68 -3.39
C SER A 111 2.46 -12.88 -3.06
N ALA A 112 2.30 -11.72 -2.42
CA ALA A 112 3.38 -10.88 -1.91
C ALA A 112 2.87 -10.07 -0.74
N GLN A 113 3.77 -9.64 0.13
CA GLN A 113 3.44 -8.75 1.24
C GLN A 113 4.63 -7.89 1.59
N GLY A 114 4.36 -6.69 2.06
CA GLY A 114 5.42 -5.76 2.40
C GLY A 114 4.90 -4.55 3.16
N HIS A 115 5.72 -3.52 3.17
CA HIS A 115 5.37 -2.29 3.87
C HIS A 115 5.87 -1.05 3.15
N PHE A 116 5.19 0.04 3.41
CA PHE A 116 5.57 1.41 3.07
C PHE A 116 5.71 2.20 4.36
N VAL A 117 6.77 2.96 4.48
CA VAL A 117 6.85 4.01 5.50
C VAL A 117 6.76 5.36 4.78
N HIS A 118 5.73 6.13 5.11
CA HIS A 118 5.56 7.49 4.60
C HIS A 118 5.89 8.48 5.69
N VAL A 119 6.61 9.55 5.34
CA VAL A 119 6.73 10.75 6.17
C VAL A 119 5.87 11.82 5.53
N TYR A 120 4.98 12.41 6.33
CA TYR A 120 4.08 13.46 5.85
C TYR A 120 4.73 14.81 6.04
N VAL A 121 4.76 15.58 4.95
CA VAL A 121 5.49 16.84 4.87
C VAL A 121 4.58 17.94 4.38
N ASP A 122 4.91 19.18 4.75
CA ASP A 122 4.34 20.35 4.10
C ASP A 122 4.77 20.36 2.63
N ARG A 123 3.81 20.41 1.72
CA ARG A 123 4.08 20.31 0.28
C ARG A 123 5.05 21.42 -0.19
N ALA A 124 4.88 22.63 0.34
CA ALA A 124 5.68 23.78 -0.11
C ALA A 124 7.12 23.73 0.39
N SER A 125 7.32 23.39 1.67
CA SER A 125 8.64 23.41 2.30
C SER A 125 9.36 22.06 2.29
N GLY A 126 8.63 20.97 2.15
CA GLY A 126 9.17 19.61 2.25
C GLY A 126 9.52 19.19 3.67
N LYS A 127 9.15 19.97 4.68
CA LYS A 127 9.47 19.67 6.07
C LYS A 127 8.42 18.79 6.70
N PRO A 128 8.81 17.81 7.56
CA PRO A 128 7.85 16.98 8.27
C PRO A 128 6.88 17.81 9.11
N VAL A 129 5.62 17.40 9.10
CA VAL A 129 4.55 18.03 9.87
C VAL A 129 3.72 16.96 10.57
N ALA A 130 2.98 17.37 11.61
CA ALA A 130 2.07 16.46 12.28
C ALA A 130 0.98 16.00 11.31
N LEU A 131 0.51 14.76 11.48
CA LEU A 131 -0.54 14.19 10.62
C LEU A 131 -1.81 15.03 10.75
N PRO A 132 -2.39 15.54 9.62
CA PRO A 132 -3.65 16.29 9.67
C PRO A 132 -4.79 15.43 10.22
N LEU A 133 -5.79 16.06 10.83
CA LEU A 133 -6.92 15.35 11.42
C LEU A 133 -7.66 14.43 10.44
N PRO A 134 -8.00 14.87 9.21
CA PRO A 134 -8.63 13.95 8.25
C PRO A 134 -7.83 12.70 7.96
N LEU A 135 -6.50 12.83 7.90
CA LEU A 135 -5.60 11.69 7.72
C LEU A 135 -5.63 10.78 8.95
N GLN A 136 -5.54 11.34 10.14
CA GLN A 136 -5.62 10.56 11.38
C GLN A 136 -6.91 9.76 11.45
N GLN A 137 -8.04 10.35 11.05
CA GLN A 137 -9.34 9.68 11.04
C GLN A 137 -9.37 8.53 10.03
N ALA A 138 -8.82 8.74 8.84
CA ALA A 138 -8.73 7.70 7.81
C ALA A 138 -7.86 6.53 8.28
N LEU A 139 -6.73 6.83 8.92
CA LEU A 139 -5.79 5.81 9.40
C LEU A 139 -6.37 4.99 10.56
N ALA A 140 -7.21 5.59 11.38
CA ALA A 140 -7.82 4.88 12.50
C ALA A 140 -8.67 3.68 12.05
N LEU A 141 -9.26 3.75 10.86
CA LEU A 141 -10.07 2.67 10.28
C LEU A 141 -9.21 1.51 9.77
N LEU A 142 -7.90 1.69 9.66
CA LEU A 142 -6.96 0.71 9.15
C LEU A 142 -6.18 -0.02 10.24
N ALA A 143 -6.61 0.09 11.50
CA ALA A 143 -5.97 -0.64 12.59
C ALA A 143 -6.01 -2.15 12.30
N PRO A 144 -4.95 -2.91 12.65
CA PRO A 144 -4.91 -4.34 12.38
C PRO A 144 -6.05 -5.09 13.04
N ARG A 145 -6.52 -6.12 12.35
CA ARG A 145 -7.53 -7.06 12.88
C ARG A 145 -6.86 -8.19 13.62
#